data_408656ccc6d8a2306bcc999b9780e4ec
#
_entry.id   408656ccc6d8a2306bcc999b9780e4ec
#
_cell.length_a   1.000
_cell.length_b   1.000
_cell.length_c   1.000
_cell.angle_alpha   90.00
_cell.angle_beta   90.00
_cell.angle_gamma   90.00
#
_symmetry.space_group_name_H-M   'P 1'
#
loop_
_entity.id
_entity.type
_entity.pdbx_description
1 polymer ?
#
loop_
_entity_poly.entity_id
_entity_poly.type
_entity_poly.pdbx_seq_one_letter_code
_entity_poly.pdbx_strand_id
1 'polypeptide(L)'
;RNPFPNANKPKTSYKKRDIWTADMIRTALDQCDDMKLYVAMNLAFACSMRLGEISGLTWDKVHITDADIANDDAHLNIEQELARVSKEARELLDDKDIIYVFPSLMSNTHTNLVLKTPKTESSIRKVWMPKTVAYILRDWKEIQEKYKGYLGSDYFDYNLVLTLPNGRPVENRVIDKEFTKLKEKAGLPYVVFHSLRHSSTTYKLKLNHGDLKATQGDTGHAQIDMITDVYAHILDEDRKVNAQKFEATFYAKNGGNPLKDVTVPDNTNPDLTNLIAALQQSPELVSMLTQALKGKAISTI
;
A
#
# COMPACT_ATOMS: atom_id res chain seq x y z
N ARG A 1 -16.56 -21.17 -21.42
CA ARG A 1 -16.61 -22.23 -20.39
C ARG A 1 -15.18 -22.55 -19.98
N ASN A 2 -14.85 -22.45 -18.69
CA ASN A 2 -13.52 -22.82 -18.21
C ASN A 2 -13.32 -24.32 -18.41
N PRO A 3 -12.32 -24.79 -19.19
CA PRO A 3 -12.09 -26.21 -19.42
C PRO A 3 -11.57 -26.97 -18.19
N PHE A 4 -11.17 -26.23 -17.13
CA PHE A 4 -10.61 -26.80 -15.91
C PHE A 4 -11.36 -26.31 -14.66
N PRO A 5 -12.63 -26.71 -14.44
CA PRO A 5 -13.42 -26.22 -13.30
C PRO A 5 -12.85 -26.63 -11.92
N ASN A 6 -12.00 -27.68 -11.88
CA ASN A 6 -11.42 -28.24 -10.66
C ASN A 6 -9.89 -28.05 -10.56
N ALA A 7 -9.28 -27.20 -11.38
CA ALA A 7 -7.86 -26.93 -11.27
C ALA A 7 -7.58 -26.10 -10.01
N ASN A 8 -6.97 -26.69 -9.00
CA ASN A 8 -6.44 -25.98 -7.86
C ASN A 8 -5.35 -25.00 -8.35
N LYS A 9 -5.59 -23.71 -8.21
CA LYS A 9 -4.52 -22.71 -8.45
C LYS A 9 -3.34 -23.04 -7.54
N PRO A 10 -2.12 -23.15 -8.07
CA PRO A 10 -0.96 -23.35 -7.21
C PRO A 10 -0.91 -22.19 -6.19
N LYS A 11 -0.68 -22.53 -4.92
CA LYS A 11 -0.45 -21.53 -3.89
C LYS A 11 0.82 -20.76 -4.26
N THR A 12 0.68 -19.60 -4.85
CA THR A 12 1.81 -18.70 -5.07
C THR A 12 2.24 -18.16 -3.72
N SER A 13 3.44 -18.53 -3.27
CA SER A 13 4.08 -17.83 -2.14
C SER A 13 4.36 -16.41 -2.59
N TYR A 14 3.62 -15.46 -2.07
CA TYR A 14 3.90 -14.04 -2.32
C TYR A 14 5.25 -13.69 -1.68
N LYS A 15 6.24 -13.34 -2.51
CA LYS A 15 7.48 -12.75 -2.00
C LYS A 15 7.11 -11.42 -1.34
N LYS A 16 7.51 -11.27 -0.08
CA LYS A 16 7.42 -10.00 0.64
C LYS A 16 8.07 -8.91 -0.23
N ARG A 17 7.30 -7.88 -0.60
CA ARG A 17 7.82 -6.75 -1.37
C ARG A 17 8.34 -5.72 -0.38
N ASP A 18 9.56 -5.28 -0.60
CA ASP A 18 10.11 -4.17 0.18
C ASP A 18 9.36 -2.88 -0.17
N ILE A 19 9.06 -2.12 0.87
CA ILE A 19 8.41 -0.80 0.78
C ILE A 19 9.27 0.23 1.49
N TRP A 20 9.21 1.47 1.04
CA TRP A 20 9.86 2.57 1.73
C TRP A 20 9.00 3.10 2.87
N THR A 21 9.65 3.49 3.96
CA THR A 21 9.02 4.28 5.02
C THR A 21 8.75 5.71 4.55
N ALA A 22 7.92 6.46 5.30
CA ALA A 22 7.66 7.87 4.99
C ALA A 22 8.95 8.71 5.01
N ASP A 23 9.90 8.40 5.89
CA ASP A 23 11.18 9.12 5.98
C ASP A 23 12.08 8.83 4.77
N MET A 24 12.12 7.58 4.30
CA MET A 24 12.83 7.24 3.06
C MET A 24 12.24 7.96 1.85
N ILE A 25 10.92 8.11 1.80
CA ILE A 25 10.25 8.85 0.72
C ILE A 25 10.57 10.34 0.80
N ARG A 26 10.60 10.95 2.00
CA ARG A 26 11.06 12.33 2.19
C ARG A 26 12.50 12.50 1.68
N THR A 27 13.41 11.63 2.12
CA THR A 27 14.80 11.66 1.66
C THR A 27 14.90 11.56 0.14
N ALA A 28 14.10 10.71 -0.50
CA ALA A 28 14.06 10.58 -1.95
C ALA A 28 13.53 11.86 -2.62
N LEU A 29 12.47 12.45 -2.11
CA LEU A 29 11.91 13.71 -2.62
C LEU A 29 12.90 14.87 -2.49
N ASP A 30 13.58 14.98 -1.33
CA ASP A 30 14.58 16.03 -1.07
C ASP A 30 15.79 15.94 -2.00
N GLN A 31 16.13 14.76 -2.49
CA GLN A 31 17.26 14.52 -3.39
C GLN A 31 16.88 14.40 -4.86
N CYS A 32 15.59 14.57 -5.19
CA CYS A 32 15.08 14.41 -6.54
C CYS A 32 15.27 15.70 -7.36
N ASP A 33 16.18 15.67 -8.33
CA ASP A 33 16.43 16.80 -9.25
C ASP A 33 15.55 16.75 -10.51
N ASP A 34 14.96 15.60 -10.84
CA ASP A 34 14.06 15.47 -11.99
C ASP A 34 12.62 15.80 -11.61
N MET A 35 12.10 16.93 -12.08
CA MET A 35 10.77 17.43 -11.72
C MET A 35 9.65 16.48 -12.17
N LYS A 36 9.81 15.76 -13.27
CA LYS A 36 8.83 14.75 -13.73
C LYS A 36 8.73 13.60 -12.74
N LEU A 37 9.89 13.11 -12.29
CA LEU A 37 9.96 12.08 -11.27
C LEU A 37 9.41 12.58 -9.93
N TYR A 38 9.75 13.82 -9.55
CA TYR A 38 9.24 14.43 -8.32
C TYR A 38 7.71 14.49 -8.29
N VAL A 39 7.08 14.97 -9.36
CA VAL A 39 5.62 14.99 -9.52
C VAL A 39 5.06 13.56 -9.48
N ALA A 40 5.64 12.64 -10.23
CA ALA A 40 5.18 11.25 -10.29
C ALA A 40 5.25 10.57 -8.90
N MET A 41 6.33 10.80 -8.13
CA MET A 41 6.48 10.25 -6.77
C MET A 41 5.42 10.80 -5.81
N ASN A 42 5.15 12.11 -5.86
CA ASN A 42 4.11 12.74 -5.04
C ASN A 42 2.72 12.16 -5.37
N LEU A 43 2.37 12.01 -6.65
CA LEU A 43 1.10 11.39 -7.07
C LEU A 43 1.02 9.92 -6.68
N ALA A 44 2.11 9.16 -6.80
CA ALA A 44 2.14 7.75 -6.39
C ALA A 44 1.98 7.56 -4.89
N PHE A 45 2.63 8.42 -4.07
CA PHE A 45 2.60 8.29 -2.62
C PHE A 45 1.40 8.99 -1.98
N ALA A 46 1.16 10.28 -2.25
CA ALA A 46 0.07 11.00 -1.62
C ALA A 46 -1.32 10.60 -2.17
N CYS A 47 -1.42 10.39 -3.49
CA CYS A 47 -2.67 10.06 -4.18
C CYS A 47 -2.85 8.57 -4.50
N SER A 48 -1.92 7.72 -4.09
CA SER A 48 -1.96 6.26 -4.30
C SER A 48 -2.18 5.85 -5.77
N MET A 49 -1.66 6.61 -6.73
CA MET A 49 -1.85 6.37 -8.16
C MET A 49 -0.91 5.30 -8.70
N ARG A 50 -1.36 4.55 -9.71
CA ARG A 50 -0.51 3.66 -10.51
C ARG A 50 0.28 4.49 -11.52
N LEU A 51 1.48 4.03 -11.91
CA LEU A 51 2.30 4.77 -12.88
C LEU A 51 1.59 5.00 -14.21
N GLY A 52 0.84 4.03 -14.72
CA GLY A 52 0.03 4.20 -15.92
C GLY A 52 -1.08 5.26 -15.76
N GLU A 53 -1.72 5.34 -14.60
CA GLU A 53 -2.70 6.39 -14.27
C GLU A 53 -2.03 7.78 -14.22
N ILE A 54 -0.84 7.88 -13.61
CA ILE A 54 -0.05 9.12 -13.53
C ILE A 54 0.36 9.59 -14.92
N SER A 55 0.90 8.70 -15.74
CA SER A 55 1.35 9.01 -17.10
C SER A 55 0.21 9.33 -18.06
N GLY A 56 -1.01 8.81 -17.78
CA GLY A 56 -2.22 9.07 -18.55
C GLY A 56 -3.09 10.20 -18.02
N LEU A 57 -2.72 10.83 -16.90
CA LEU A 57 -3.51 11.92 -16.31
C LEU A 57 -3.46 13.16 -17.22
N THR A 58 -4.62 13.76 -17.46
CA THR A 58 -4.77 15.00 -18.24
C THR A 58 -5.22 16.15 -17.36
N TRP A 59 -4.90 17.40 -17.75
CA TRP A 59 -5.19 18.59 -16.96
C TRP A 59 -6.69 18.86 -16.76
N ASP A 60 -7.55 18.42 -17.66
CA ASP A 60 -9.03 18.50 -17.50
C ASP A 60 -9.57 17.61 -16.38
N LYS A 61 -8.77 16.66 -15.89
CA LYS A 61 -9.09 15.78 -14.77
C LYS A 61 -8.51 16.24 -13.44
N VAL A 62 -7.83 17.40 -13.42
CA VAL A 62 -7.14 17.96 -12.24
C VAL A 62 -7.88 19.21 -11.78
N HIS A 63 -8.43 19.16 -10.58
CA HIS A 63 -9.21 20.25 -9.97
C HIS A 63 -8.38 20.88 -8.85
N ILE A 64 -7.72 22.00 -9.16
CA ILE A 64 -6.77 22.71 -8.28
C ILE A 64 -6.90 24.24 -8.39
N THR A 65 -8.13 24.73 -8.53
CA THR A 65 -8.37 26.19 -8.45
C THR A 65 -8.02 26.72 -7.06
N ASP A 66 -7.86 28.03 -6.93
CA ASP A 66 -7.64 28.66 -5.62
C ASP A 66 -8.76 28.32 -4.63
N ALA A 67 -9.99 28.25 -5.11
CA ALA A 67 -11.14 27.86 -4.31
C ALA A 67 -11.04 26.39 -3.87
N ASP A 68 -10.70 25.47 -4.78
CA ASP A 68 -10.53 24.05 -4.45
C ASP A 68 -9.45 23.87 -3.38
N ILE A 69 -8.30 24.54 -3.53
CA ILE A 69 -7.19 24.45 -2.57
C ILE A 69 -7.58 25.08 -1.23
N ALA A 70 -8.24 26.24 -1.24
CA ALA A 70 -8.64 26.93 -0.01
C ALA A 70 -9.61 26.09 0.82
N ASN A 71 -10.55 25.42 0.15
CA ASN A 71 -11.63 24.63 0.76
C ASN A 71 -11.26 23.16 1.03
N ASP A 72 -9.99 22.72 0.85
CA ASP A 72 -9.57 21.32 0.93
C ASP A 72 -10.28 20.37 -0.05
N ASP A 73 -10.79 20.92 -1.18
CA ASP A 73 -11.51 20.18 -2.23
C ASP A 73 -10.65 19.89 -3.48
N ALA A 74 -9.34 20.14 -3.41
CA ALA A 74 -8.42 19.81 -4.48
C ALA A 74 -8.41 18.28 -4.74
N HIS A 75 -8.64 17.87 -5.99
CA HIS A 75 -8.82 16.46 -6.32
C HIS A 75 -8.46 16.12 -7.76
N LEU A 76 -8.34 14.82 -8.02
CA LEU A 76 -8.13 14.20 -9.33
C LEU A 76 -9.28 13.26 -9.66
N ASN A 77 -9.69 13.22 -10.93
CA ASN A 77 -10.54 12.17 -11.47
C ASN A 77 -9.67 11.19 -12.25
N ILE A 78 -9.56 9.96 -11.76
CA ILE A 78 -8.78 8.89 -12.42
C ILE A 78 -9.74 8.10 -13.28
N GLU A 79 -9.67 8.29 -14.61
CA GLU A 79 -10.59 7.69 -15.58
C GLU A 79 -9.85 7.05 -16.75
N GLN A 80 -8.52 7.16 -16.77
CA GLN A 80 -7.69 6.74 -17.90
C GLN A 80 -6.28 6.36 -17.47
N GLU A 81 -5.60 5.60 -18.33
CA GLU A 81 -4.21 5.19 -18.14
C GLU A 81 -3.43 5.23 -19.45
N LEU A 82 -2.14 5.53 -19.37
CA LEU A 82 -1.21 5.40 -20.47
C LEU A 82 -0.66 3.98 -20.53
N ALA A 83 -0.76 3.32 -21.68
CA ALA A 83 -0.29 1.95 -21.85
C ALA A 83 0.30 1.71 -23.24
N ARG A 84 1.17 0.70 -23.37
CA ARG A 84 1.56 0.14 -24.66
C ARG A 84 0.69 -1.07 -25.00
N VAL A 85 0.09 -1.03 -26.18
CA VAL A 85 -0.77 -2.09 -26.71
C VAL A 85 -0.22 -2.57 -28.03
N SER A 86 -0.22 -3.88 -28.30
CA SER A 86 0.18 -4.41 -29.59
C SER A 86 -0.79 -3.96 -30.70
N LYS A 87 -0.28 -3.75 -31.90
CA LYS A 87 -1.11 -3.40 -33.06
C LYS A 87 -2.13 -4.49 -33.36
N GLU A 88 -1.69 -5.73 -33.27
CA GLU A 88 -2.55 -6.90 -33.44
C GLU A 88 -3.72 -6.94 -32.42
N ALA A 89 -3.45 -6.67 -31.13
CA ALA A 89 -4.52 -6.62 -30.13
C ALA A 89 -5.50 -5.48 -30.39
N ARG A 90 -5.03 -4.35 -30.90
CA ARG A 90 -5.91 -3.22 -31.28
C ARG A 90 -6.86 -3.59 -32.41
N GLU A 91 -6.33 -4.22 -33.46
CA GLU A 91 -7.12 -4.69 -34.61
C GLU A 91 -8.13 -5.74 -34.19
N LEU A 92 -7.72 -6.74 -33.38
CA LEU A 92 -8.60 -7.81 -32.88
C LEU A 92 -9.73 -7.29 -31.97
N LEU A 93 -9.51 -6.21 -31.24
CA LEU A 93 -10.47 -5.65 -30.28
C LEU A 93 -11.17 -4.38 -30.80
N ASP A 94 -10.97 -4.04 -32.06
CA ASP A 94 -11.55 -2.85 -32.70
C ASP A 94 -11.35 -1.59 -31.87
N ASP A 95 -10.12 -1.37 -31.40
CA ASP A 95 -9.74 -0.26 -30.51
C ASP A 95 -10.61 -0.07 -29.27
N LYS A 96 -11.29 -1.14 -28.82
CA LYS A 96 -12.12 -1.10 -27.63
C LYS A 96 -11.33 -0.55 -26.44
N ASP A 97 -11.93 0.36 -25.71
CA ASP A 97 -11.38 1.04 -24.54
C ASP A 97 -10.21 2.02 -24.84
N ILE A 98 -9.86 2.27 -26.13
CA ILE A 98 -8.83 3.23 -26.51
C ILE A 98 -9.45 4.61 -26.70
N ILE A 99 -8.89 5.61 -25.99
CA ILE A 99 -9.31 7.01 -26.06
C ILE A 99 -8.48 7.75 -27.12
N TYR A 100 -7.17 7.51 -27.13
CA TYR A 100 -6.26 8.19 -28.06
C TYR A 100 -5.02 7.32 -28.36
N VAL A 101 -4.56 7.37 -29.62
CA VAL A 101 -3.34 6.66 -30.08
C VAL A 101 -2.27 7.70 -30.37
N PHE A 102 -1.19 7.67 -29.59
CA PHE A 102 -0.08 8.61 -29.81
C PHE A 102 0.74 8.25 -31.04
N PRO A 103 1.14 9.24 -31.85
CA PRO A 103 1.99 9.02 -33.01
C PRO A 103 3.30 8.33 -32.63
N SER A 104 3.63 7.26 -33.35
CA SER A 104 4.88 6.53 -33.14
C SER A 104 6.07 7.31 -33.70
N LEU A 105 7.18 7.34 -32.95
CA LEU A 105 8.46 7.92 -33.43
C LEU A 105 9.17 7.01 -34.42
N MET A 106 8.84 5.72 -34.43
CA MET A 106 9.49 4.72 -35.29
C MET A 106 8.43 4.00 -36.13
N SER A 107 8.69 3.81 -37.40
CA SER A 107 7.79 3.15 -38.35
C SER A 107 7.59 1.65 -38.04
N ASN A 108 8.63 0.97 -37.58
CA ASN A 108 8.64 -0.50 -37.41
C ASN A 108 8.38 -0.96 -35.95
N THR A 109 7.39 -0.39 -35.28
CA THR A 109 7.00 -0.84 -33.93
C THR A 109 5.82 -1.79 -34.00
N HIS A 110 5.88 -2.87 -33.24
CA HIS A 110 4.75 -3.82 -33.04
C HIS A 110 3.71 -3.33 -32.04
N THR A 111 3.98 -2.20 -31.37
CA THR A 111 3.11 -1.65 -30.33
C THR A 111 2.85 -0.16 -30.55
N ASN A 112 1.68 0.31 -30.12
CA ASN A 112 1.36 1.72 -30.00
C ASN A 112 1.30 2.15 -28.54
N LEU A 113 1.68 3.40 -28.29
CA LEU A 113 1.40 4.07 -27.03
C LEU A 113 -0.02 4.62 -27.12
N VAL A 114 -0.86 4.31 -26.14
CA VAL A 114 -2.26 4.68 -26.16
C VAL A 114 -2.70 5.24 -24.82
N LEU A 115 -3.64 6.17 -24.86
CA LEU A 115 -4.47 6.53 -23.72
C LEU A 115 -5.72 5.68 -23.79
N LYS A 116 -6.05 5.00 -22.70
CA LYS A 116 -7.17 4.07 -22.65
C LYS A 116 -7.90 4.14 -21.31
N THR A 117 -9.13 3.64 -21.27
CA THR A 117 -9.87 3.46 -20.03
C THR A 117 -9.22 2.38 -19.15
N PRO A 118 -9.31 2.49 -17.80
CA PRO A 118 -8.77 1.47 -16.91
C PRO A 118 -9.45 0.12 -17.12
N LYS A 119 -8.72 -0.96 -16.81
CA LYS A 119 -9.20 -2.34 -16.98
C LYS A 119 -10.44 -2.70 -16.15
N THR A 120 -10.66 -2.01 -15.03
CA THR A 120 -11.77 -2.30 -14.09
C THR A 120 -12.47 -1.00 -13.70
N GLU A 121 -13.78 -1.07 -13.52
CA GLU A 121 -14.60 0.06 -13.04
C GLU A 121 -14.13 0.59 -11.68
N SER A 122 -13.66 -0.29 -10.80
CA SER A 122 -13.10 0.10 -9.49
C SER A 122 -11.83 0.95 -9.57
N SER A 123 -11.21 1.02 -10.75
CA SER A 123 -10.06 1.91 -11.00
C SER A 123 -10.50 3.33 -11.29
N ILE A 124 -11.74 3.54 -11.76
CA ILE A 124 -12.35 4.87 -11.97
C ILE A 124 -12.73 5.42 -10.60
N ARG A 125 -12.11 6.54 -10.23
CA ARG A 125 -12.30 7.10 -8.90
C ARG A 125 -11.89 8.56 -8.81
N LYS A 126 -12.53 9.28 -7.89
CA LYS A 126 -12.10 10.61 -7.41
C LYS A 126 -11.08 10.40 -6.28
N VAL A 127 -9.98 11.12 -6.31
CA VAL A 127 -8.95 11.11 -5.27
C VAL A 127 -8.69 12.53 -4.80
N TRP A 128 -8.95 12.82 -3.53
CA TRP A 128 -8.56 14.10 -2.93
C TRP A 128 -7.06 14.14 -2.69
N MET A 129 -6.46 15.30 -2.86
CA MET A 129 -5.04 15.49 -2.70
C MET A 129 -4.71 16.51 -1.59
N PRO A 130 -3.59 16.33 -0.89
CA PRO A 130 -3.07 17.37 0.01
C PRO A 130 -2.78 18.67 -0.73
N LYS A 131 -3.01 19.82 -0.08
CA LYS A 131 -2.71 21.17 -0.64
C LYS A 131 -1.31 21.27 -1.24
N THR A 132 -0.31 20.67 -0.58
CA THR A 132 1.07 20.65 -1.07
C THR A 132 1.18 20.02 -2.46
N VAL A 133 0.46 18.92 -2.71
CA VAL A 133 0.46 18.26 -4.03
C VAL A 133 -0.22 19.14 -5.08
N ALA A 134 -1.30 19.83 -4.70
CA ALA A 134 -1.98 20.77 -5.59
C ALA A 134 -1.05 21.93 -5.99
N TYR A 135 -0.27 22.49 -5.06
CA TYR A 135 0.73 23.52 -5.37
C TYR A 135 1.86 22.97 -6.27
N ILE A 136 2.38 21.77 -6.00
CA ILE A 136 3.39 21.12 -6.86
C ILE A 136 2.86 20.98 -8.30
N LEU A 137 1.60 20.59 -8.46
CA LEU A 137 0.98 20.47 -9.79
C LEU A 137 0.80 21.83 -10.48
N ARG A 138 0.47 22.90 -9.76
CA ARG A 138 0.39 24.26 -10.31
C ARG A 138 1.75 24.74 -10.81
N ASP A 139 2.78 24.60 -9.98
CA ASP A 139 4.15 24.96 -10.36
C ASP A 139 4.62 24.15 -11.56
N TRP A 140 4.30 22.85 -11.59
CA TRP A 140 4.61 22.00 -12.72
C TRP A 140 3.90 22.42 -14.02
N LYS A 141 2.61 22.82 -13.92
CA LYS A 141 1.87 23.37 -15.06
C LYS A 141 2.52 24.61 -15.62
N GLU A 142 2.96 25.53 -14.77
CA GLU A 142 3.68 26.73 -15.18
C GLU A 142 5.00 26.41 -15.91
N ILE A 143 5.72 25.37 -15.45
CA ILE A 143 6.94 24.90 -16.11
C ILE A 143 6.61 24.33 -17.51
N GLN A 144 5.52 23.57 -17.65
CA GLN A 144 5.08 23.09 -18.96
C GLN A 144 4.67 24.22 -19.90
N GLU A 145 3.98 25.26 -19.41
CA GLU A 145 3.62 26.44 -20.23
C GLU A 145 4.88 27.19 -20.69
N LYS A 146 5.94 27.26 -19.87
CA LYS A 146 7.22 27.83 -20.29
C LYS A 146 7.88 27.01 -21.40
N TYR A 147 7.88 25.67 -21.32
CA TYR A 147 8.35 24.80 -22.41
C TYR A 147 7.54 24.97 -23.67
N LYS A 148 6.21 25.06 -23.55
CA LYS A 148 5.30 25.28 -24.67
C LYS A 148 5.55 26.63 -25.36
N GLY A 149 5.73 27.70 -24.58
CA GLY A 149 6.08 29.01 -25.10
C GLY A 149 7.46 29.04 -25.80
N TYR A 150 8.46 28.31 -25.26
CA TYR A 150 9.80 28.25 -25.86
C TYR A 150 9.85 27.45 -27.14
N LEU A 151 9.15 26.29 -27.20
CA LEU A 151 9.18 25.38 -28.35
C LEU A 151 8.14 25.74 -29.45
N GLY A 152 7.10 26.53 -29.10
CA GLY A 152 6.07 26.93 -30.05
C GLY A 152 5.44 25.76 -30.78
N SER A 153 5.54 25.72 -32.10
CA SER A 153 4.98 24.67 -32.97
C SER A 153 5.62 23.28 -32.78
N ASP A 154 6.79 23.20 -32.16
CA ASP A 154 7.49 21.94 -31.91
C ASP A 154 7.04 21.26 -30.60
N TYR A 155 6.17 21.93 -29.85
CA TYR A 155 5.58 21.35 -28.66
C TYR A 155 4.33 20.51 -28.98
N PHE A 156 4.29 19.28 -28.46
CA PHE A 156 3.17 18.37 -28.62
C PHE A 156 2.18 18.55 -27.47
N ASP A 157 1.08 19.25 -27.72
CA ASP A 157 0.05 19.50 -26.70
C ASP A 157 -1.00 18.39 -26.66
N TYR A 158 -0.80 17.42 -25.79
CA TYR A 158 -1.76 16.33 -25.52
C TYR A 158 -2.55 16.52 -24.22
N ASN A 159 -2.49 17.69 -23.61
CA ASN A 159 -3.13 18.00 -22.34
C ASN A 159 -2.69 17.09 -21.18
N LEU A 160 -1.56 16.38 -21.30
CA LEU A 160 -1.05 15.47 -20.27
C LEU A 160 -0.40 16.23 -19.12
N VAL A 161 -0.63 15.74 -17.88
CA VAL A 161 0.04 16.26 -16.68
C VAL A 161 1.52 15.86 -16.68
N LEU A 162 1.85 14.63 -17.04
CA LEU A 162 3.24 14.17 -17.04
C LEU A 162 3.77 14.09 -18.47
N THR A 163 4.67 15.03 -18.82
CA THR A 163 5.24 15.14 -20.17
C THR A 163 6.76 15.23 -20.15
N LEU A 164 7.36 14.88 -21.28
CA LEU A 164 8.73 15.29 -21.64
C LEU A 164 8.75 16.80 -21.90
N PRO A 165 9.93 17.46 -21.93
CA PRO A 165 10.03 18.89 -22.21
C PRO A 165 9.35 19.35 -23.50
N ASN A 166 9.27 18.47 -24.50
CA ASN A 166 8.59 18.75 -25.77
C ASN A 166 7.09 18.38 -25.77
N GLY A 167 6.49 18.11 -24.63
CA GLY A 167 5.06 17.80 -24.49
C GLY A 167 4.68 16.36 -24.79
N ARG A 168 5.61 15.52 -25.23
CA ARG A 168 5.31 14.09 -25.50
C ARG A 168 5.06 13.31 -24.21
N PRO A 169 4.27 12.21 -24.28
CA PRO A 169 4.00 11.37 -23.13
C PRO A 169 5.28 10.80 -22.50
N VAL A 170 5.30 10.72 -21.18
CA VAL A 170 6.35 10.04 -20.42
C VAL A 170 5.99 8.58 -20.25
N GLU A 171 6.76 7.69 -20.87
CA GLU A 171 6.59 6.26 -20.71
C GLU A 171 7.15 5.77 -19.37
N ASN A 172 6.55 4.70 -18.83
CA ASN A 172 6.92 4.11 -17.54
C ASN A 172 8.42 3.86 -17.39
N ARG A 173 9.08 3.35 -18.45
CA ARG A 173 10.53 3.07 -18.42
C ARG A 173 11.41 4.32 -18.23
N VAL A 174 10.91 5.50 -18.61
CA VAL A 174 11.64 6.76 -18.37
C VAL A 174 11.65 7.07 -16.89
N ILE A 175 10.48 6.95 -16.24
CA ILE A 175 10.33 7.13 -14.79
C ILE A 175 11.14 6.06 -14.02
N ASP A 176 11.04 4.80 -14.41
CA ASP A 176 11.78 3.69 -13.76
C ASP A 176 13.30 3.90 -13.80
N LYS A 177 13.82 4.42 -14.95
CA LYS A 177 15.24 4.74 -15.12
C LYS A 177 15.67 5.88 -14.20
N GLU A 178 14.93 6.98 -14.16
CA GLU A 178 15.25 8.14 -13.31
C GLU A 178 15.07 7.78 -11.82
N PHE A 179 14.06 6.98 -11.48
CA PHE A 179 13.85 6.45 -10.14
C PHE A 179 15.01 5.54 -9.69
N THR A 180 15.59 4.76 -10.61
CA THR A 180 16.77 3.94 -10.31
C THR A 180 17.99 4.81 -9.97
N LYS A 181 18.25 5.85 -10.76
CA LYS A 181 19.33 6.81 -10.49
C LYS A 181 19.13 7.51 -9.14
N LEU A 182 17.89 7.91 -8.84
CA LEU A 182 17.57 8.55 -7.57
C LEU A 182 17.85 7.64 -6.37
N LYS A 183 17.47 6.35 -6.45
CA LYS A 183 17.76 5.37 -5.39
C LYS A 183 19.25 5.23 -5.12
N GLU A 184 20.05 5.15 -6.18
CA GLU A 184 21.50 5.07 -6.09
C GLU A 184 22.09 6.36 -5.48
N LYS A 185 21.65 7.54 -5.95
CA LYS A 185 22.07 8.84 -5.43
C LYS A 185 21.73 9.00 -3.94
N ALA A 186 20.52 8.60 -3.53
CA ALA A 186 20.04 8.76 -2.17
C ALA A 186 20.49 7.63 -1.21
N GLY A 187 21.18 6.61 -1.69
CA GLY A 187 21.59 5.46 -0.87
C GLY A 187 20.41 4.67 -0.30
N LEU A 188 19.26 4.67 -0.99
CA LEU A 188 18.04 4.04 -0.50
C LEU A 188 17.92 2.58 -0.95
N PRO A 189 17.24 1.72 -0.17
CA PRO A 189 17.00 0.33 -0.54
C PRO A 189 16.30 0.21 -1.90
N TYR A 190 16.62 -0.85 -2.65
CA TYR A 190 16.00 -1.08 -3.94
C TYR A 190 14.53 -1.43 -3.80
N VAL A 191 13.67 -0.62 -4.41
CA VAL A 191 12.25 -0.88 -4.61
C VAL A 191 11.86 -0.53 -6.05
N VAL A 192 10.78 -1.10 -6.56
CA VAL A 192 10.21 -0.69 -7.86
C VAL A 192 9.30 0.52 -7.65
N PHE A 193 9.08 1.34 -8.69
CA PHE A 193 8.25 2.55 -8.56
C PHE A 193 6.84 2.25 -8.00
N HIS A 194 6.25 1.12 -8.39
CA HIS A 194 4.95 0.69 -7.87
C HIS A 194 4.93 0.47 -6.34
N SER A 195 6.09 0.21 -5.72
CA SER A 195 6.20 0.09 -4.26
C SER A 195 5.83 1.38 -3.52
N LEU A 196 5.94 2.56 -4.16
CA LEU A 196 5.49 3.84 -3.56
C LEU A 196 3.99 3.83 -3.28
N ARG A 197 3.19 3.22 -4.16
CA ARG A 197 1.76 3.02 -3.93
C ARG A 197 1.51 2.04 -2.77
N HIS A 198 2.32 1.00 -2.61
CA HIS A 198 2.23 0.11 -1.45
C HIS A 198 2.61 0.86 -0.16
N SER A 199 3.68 1.66 -0.19
CA SER A 199 4.06 2.55 0.92
C SER A 199 2.93 3.52 1.27
N SER A 200 2.25 4.10 0.26
CA SER A 200 1.08 4.97 0.43
C SER A 200 -0.04 4.24 1.17
N THR A 201 -0.41 3.05 0.69
CA THR A 201 -1.48 2.23 1.30
C THR A 201 -1.17 1.92 2.77
N THR A 202 0.07 1.50 3.05
CA THR A 202 0.55 1.23 4.41
C THR A 202 0.48 2.47 5.29
N TYR A 203 0.93 3.62 4.77
CA TYR A 203 0.95 4.88 5.51
C TYR A 203 -0.46 5.40 5.80
N LYS A 204 -1.35 5.38 4.80
CA LYS A 204 -2.76 5.77 4.96
C LYS A 204 -3.50 4.87 5.94
N LEU A 205 -3.22 3.57 5.91
CA LEU A 205 -3.82 2.63 6.84
C LEU A 205 -3.38 2.92 8.30
N LYS A 206 -2.11 3.30 8.51
CA LYS A 206 -1.63 3.78 9.82
C LYS A 206 -2.37 5.05 10.25
N LEU A 207 -2.50 6.04 9.36
CA LEU A 207 -3.20 7.30 9.65
C LEU A 207 -4.67 7.08 10.00
N ASN A 208 -5.33 6.14 9.33
CA ASN A 208 -6.75 5.81 9.51
C ASN A 208 -6.97 4.76 10.60
N HIS A 209 -5.98 4.51 11.47
CA HIS A 209 -6.07 3.54 12.56
C HIS A 209 -6.54 2.13 12.14
N GLY A 210 -6.18 1.70 10.94
CA GLY A 210 -6.52 0.38 10.40
C GLY A 210 -7.87 0.31 9.68
N ASP A 211 -8.53 1.43 9.38
CA ASP A 211 -9.75 1.43 8.56
C ASP A 211 -9.44 1.01 7.11
N LEU A 212 -9.67 -0.28 6.85
CA LEU A 212 -9.44 -0.90 5.56
C LEU A 212 -10.36 -0.33 4.47
N LYS A 213 -11.60 0.02 4.83
CA LYS A 213 -12.61 0.47 3.86
C LYS A 213 -12.34 1.89 3.37
N ALA A 214 -11.98 2.79 4.28
CA ALA A 214 -11.54 4.13 3.92
C ALA A 214 -10.29 4.09 3.04
N THR A 215 -9.29 3.26 3.41
CA THR A 215 -8.06 3.09 2.64
C THR A 215 -8.31 2.46 1.28
N GLN A 216 -9.27 1.53 1.14
CA GLN A 216 -9.65 0.92 -0.13
C GLN A 216 -10.24 1.95 -1.10
N GLY A 217 -11.12 2.83 -0.62
CA GLY A 217 -11.72 3.91 -1.42
C GLY A 217 -10.65 4.81 -2.05
N ASP A 218 -9.68 5.25 -1.26
CA ASP A 218 -8.57 6.11 -1.70
C ASP A 218 -7.64 5.43 -2.71
N THR A 219 -7.36 4.17 -2.48
CA THR A 219 -6.35 3.44 -3.29
C THR A 219 -6.95 2.77 -4.52
N GLY A 220 -8.28 2.59 -4.62
CA GLY A 220 -8.93 1.90 -5.73
C GLY A 220 -8.46 0.45 -5.89
N HIS A 221 -8.24 -0.26 -4.78
CA HIS A 221 -7.99 -1.70 -4.80
C HIS A 221 -9.32 -2.45 -4.92
N ALA A 222 -9.42 -3.34 -5.93
CA ALA A 222 -10.62 -4.14 -6.14
C ALA A 222 -10.88 -5.17 -5.03
N GLN A 223 -9.83 -5.58 -4.31
CA GLN A 223 -9.90 -6.60 -3.27
C GLN A 223 -9.23 -6.11 -1.98
N ILE A 224 -9.90 -6.30 -0.86
CA ILE A 224 -9.40 -5.98 0.48
C ILE A 224 -8.17 -6.83 0.83
N ASP A 225 -8.09 -8.06 0.32
CA ASP A 225 -6.98 -8.99 0.55
C ASP A 225 -5.62 -8.37 0.17
N MET A 226 -5.56 -7.56 -0.88
CA MET A 226 -4.33 -6.86 -1.27
C MET A 226 -3.89 -5.80 -0.25
N ILE A 227 -4.84 -5.21 0.48
CA ILE A 227 -4.56 -4.25 1.54
C ILE A 227 -4.16 -4.99 2.81
N THR A 228 -4.82 -6.11 3.12
CA THR A 228 -4.51 -6.95 4.29
C THR A 228 -3.13 -7.58 4.19
N ASP A 229 -2.68 -8.00 3.01
CA ASP A 229 -1.32 -8.54 2.82
C ASP A 229 -0.24 -7.47 3.11
N VAL A 230 -0.52 -6.21 2.76
CA VAL A 230 0.35 -5.08 3.10
C VAL A 230 0.30 -4.77 4.60
N TYR A 231 -0.89 -4.92 5.22
CA TYR A 231 -1.13 -4.64 6.64
C TYR A 231 -0.49 -5.66 7.59
N ALA A 232 -0.33 -6.90 7.17
CA ALA A 232 0.32 -7.95 7.97
C ALA A 232 1.73 -7.56 8.47
N HIS A 233 2.38 -6.59 7.81
CA HIS A 233 3.69 -6.09 8.19
C HIS A 233 3.68 -5.01 9.28
N ILE A 234 2.53 -4.34 9.49
CA ILE A 234 2.39 -3.27 10.50
C ILE A 234 2.07 -3.86 11.88
N LEU A 235 1.63 -5.11 11.91
CA LEU A 235 0.96 -5.73 13.06
C LEU A 235 1.76 -5.81 14.36
N ASP A 236 3.09 -5.84 14.34
CA ASP A 236 3.85 -6.03 15.59
C ASP A 236 3.95 -4.74 16.41
N GLU A 237 4.20 -3.58 15.78
CA GLU A 237 4.20 -2.30 16.48
C GLU A 237 2.78 -1.91 16.92
N ASP A 238 1.77 -2.11 16.05
CA ASP A 238 0.38 -1.80 16.38
C ASP A 238 -0.19 -2.74 17.44
N ARG A 239 0.22 -4.01 17.48
CA ARG A 239 -0.13 -4.96 18.56
C ARG A 239 0.39 -4.49 19.90
N LYS A 240 1.61 -3.99 19.94
CA LYS A 240 2.21 -3.40 21.15
C LYS A 240 1.43 -2.15 21.61
N VAL A 241 1.12 -1.27 20.66
CA VAL A 241 0.31 -0.05 20.93
C VAL A 241 -1.11 -0.42 21.38
N ASN A 242 -1.74 -1.43 20.79
CA ASN A 242 -3.05 -1.91 21.19
C ASN A 242 -3.04 -2.51 22.60
N ALA A 243 -2.01 -3.28 22.95
CA ALA A 243 -1.83 -3.78 24.30
C ALA A 243 -1.67 -2.64 25.33
N GLN A 244 -0.90 -1.60 24.98
CA GLN A 244 -0.74 -0.40 25.82
C GLN A 244 -2.06 0.39 25.97
N LYS A 245 -2.82 0.55 24.87
CA LYS A 245 -4.13 1.21 24.91
C LYS A 245 -5.12 0.40 25.75
N PHE A 246 -5.11 -0.93 25.61
CA PHE A 246 -5.95 -1.79 26.42
C PHE A 246 -5.61 -1.68 27.89
N GLU A 247 -4.32 -1.69 28.24
CA GLU A 247 -3.82 -1.44 29.59
C GLU A 247 -4.33 -0.10 30.12
N ALA A 248 -4.09 0.98 29.38
CA ALA A 248 -4.49 2.34 29.77
C ALA A 248 -6.03 2.52 29.90
N THR A 249 -6.82 1.79 29.10
CA THR A 249 -8.26 1.98 29.06
C THR A 249 -9.00 1.08 30.03
N PHE A 250 -8.55 -0.16 30.15
CA PHE A 250 -9.25 -1.19 30.92
C PHE A 250 -8.67 -1.37 32.31
N TYR A 251 -7.33 -1.39 32.44
CA TYR A 251 -6.64 -1.66 33.70
C TYR A 251 -6.18 -0.40 34.45
N ALA A 252 -6.16 0.78 33.85
CA ALA A 252 -5.63 2.02 34.46
C ALA A 252 -6.33 2.43 35.74
N LYS A 253 -7.56 1.97 35.96
CA LYS A 253 -8.31 2.23 37.23
C LYS A 253 -7.80 1.43 38.41
N ASN A 254 -7.04 0.36 38.18
CA ASN A 254 -6.58 -0.57 39.24
C ASN A 254 -5.07 -0.50 39.51
N GLY A 255 -4.35 0.44 38.85
CA GLY A 255 -3.01 0.90 39.18
C GLY A 255 -1.96 -0.18 39.48
N GLY A 256 -1.68 -1.11 38.58
CA GLY A 256 -0.58 -2.04 38.74
C GLY A 256 -0.99 -3.53 38.83
N ASN A 257 -0.10 -4.38 39.29
CA ASN A 257 -0.32 -5.82 39.37
C ASN A 257 -1.48 -6.15 40.33
N PRO A 258 -2.65 -6.64 39.87
CA PRO A 258 -3.78 -6.96 40.74
C PRO A 258 -3.49 -8.11 41.70
N LEU A 259 -2.39 -8.85 41.48
CA LEU A 259 -1.93 -9.94 42.35
C LEU A 259 -0.82 -9.54 43.33
N LYS A 260 -0.46 -8.24 43.37
CA LYS A 260 0.67 -7.76 44.19
C LYS A 260 0.43 -8.01 45.69
N ASP A 261 -0.84 -7.99 46.12
CA ASP A 261 -1.23 -8.17 47.50
C ASP A 261 -1.88 -9.55 47.75
N VAL A 262 -1.90 -10.42 46.72
CA VAL A 262 -2.28 -11.83 46.94
C VAL A 262 -1.06 -12.53 47.54
N THR A 263 -1.03 -12.59 48.85
CA THR A 263 -0.14 -13.53 49.53
C THR A 263 -0.54 -14.93 49.09
N VAL A 264 0.27 -15.54 48.26
CA VAL A 264 0.23 -16.99 48.04
C VAL A 264 0.40 -17.56 49.47
N PRO A 265 -0.56 -18.30 50.00
CA PRO A 265 -0.32 -18.93 51.29
C PRO A 265 0.97 -19.71 51.19
N ASP A 266 1.91 -19.40 52.08
CA ASP A 266 3.14 -20.17 52.19
C ASP A 266 2.73 -21.65 52.22
N ASN A 267 3.33 -22.45 51.34
CA ASN A 267 2.93 -23.84 51.12
C ASN A 267 3.28 -24.76 52.32
N THR A 268 3.33 -24.16 53.50
CA THR A 268 3.22 -24.81 54.79
C THR A 268 1.71 -24.88 55.17
N ASN A 269 0.90 -25.44 54.27
CA ASN A 269 -0.44 -25.82 54.68
C ASN A 269 -0.29 -27.02 55.61
N PRO A 270 -0.58 -26.87 56.90
CA PRO A 270 -0.46 -27.98 57.86
C PRO A 270 -1.33 -29.16 57.40
N ASP A 271 -2.38 -28.93 56.61
CA ASP A 271 -3.20 -29.98 56.02
C ASP A 271 -2.45 -30.79 54.94
N LEU A 272 -1.59 -30.17 54.11
CA LEU A 272 -0.79 -30.90 53.12
C LEU A 272 0.33 -31.71 53.78
N THR A 273 0.95 -31.15 54.79
CA THR A 273 1.97 -31.86 55.60
C THR A 273 1.35 -33.01 56.35
N ASN A 274 0.18 -32.81 56.95
CA ASN A 274 -0.60 -33.84 57.61
C ASN A 274 -1.13 -34.88 56.61
N LEU A 275 -1.54 -34.48 55.42
CA LEU A 275 -1.95 -35.41 54.38
C LEU A 275 -0.78 -36.28 53.87
N ILE A 276 0.38 -35.67 53.67
CA ILE A 276 1.61 -36.41 53.29
C ILE A 276 2.02 -37.38 54.39
N ALA A 277 1.96 -36.94 55.66
CA ALA A 277 2.25 -37.81 56.79
C ALA A 277 1.25 -38.95 56.93
N ALA A 278 -0.05 -38.70 56.68
CA ALA A 278 -1.09 -39.72 56.69
C ALA A 278 -0.95 -40.70 55.52
N LEU A 279 -0.57 -40.23 54.37
CA LEU A 279 -0.25 -41.07 53.21
C LEU A 279 0.99 -41.97 53.43
N GLN A 280 1.99 -41.44 54.11
CA GLN A 280 3.21 -42.23 54.46
C GLN A 280 2.93 -43.32 55.49
N GLN A 281 1.90 -43.16 56.30
CA GLN A 281 1.47 -44.14 57.32
C GLN A 281 0.44 -45.18 56.81
N SER A 282 -0.07 -45.01 55.59
CA SER A 282 -1.09 -45.91 55.01
C SER A 282 -0.67 -46.43 53.65
N PRO A 283 0.09 -47.50 53.56
CA PRO A 283 0.52 -48.07 52.25
C PRO A 283 -0.62 -48.40 51.28
N GLU A 284 -1.79 -48.65 51.81
CA GLU A 284 -3.03 -48.94 51.00
C GLU A 284 -3.50 -47.68 50.25
N LEU A 285 -3.48 -46.49 50.89
CA LEU A 285 -3.87 -45.22 50.28
C LEU A 285 -2.86 -44.82 49.17
N VAL A 286 -1.61 -45.09 49.37
CA VAL A 286 -0.57 -44.84 48.35
C VAL A 286 -0.77 -45.74 47.13
N SER A 287 -1.13 -46.99 47.39
CA SER A 287 -1.47 -47.94 46.32
C SER A 287 -2.68 -47.53 45.51
N MET A 288 -3.77 -47.10 46.14
CA MET A 288 -5.00 -46.61 45.51
C MET A 288 -4.77 -45.32 44.70
N LEU A 289 -4.00 -44.36 45.21
CA LEU A 289 -3.65 -43.14 44.50
C LEU A 289 -2.75 -43.45 43.28
N THR A 290 -1.79 -44.36 43.40
CA THR A 290 -0.92 -44.75 42.33
C THR A 290 -1.71 -45.46 41.21
N GLN A 291 -2.73 -46.24 41.57
CA GLN A 291 -3.61 -46.93 40.64
C GLN A 291 -4.54 -45.93 39.90
N ALA A 292 -5.09 -44.96 40.63
CA ALA A 292 -5.93 -43.88 40.09
C ALA A 292 -5.14 -42.95 39.11
N LEU A 293 -3.92 -42.66 39.42
CA LEU A 293 -3.03 -41.85 38.56
C LEU A 293 -2.60 -42.63 37.28
N LYS A 294 -2.36 -43.94 37.42
CA LYS A 294 -2.06 -44.81 36.25
C LYS A 294 -3.30 -45.01 35.34
N GLY A 295 -4.49 -45.03 35.88
CA GLY A 295 -5.74 -45.13 35.15
C GLY A 295 -6.08 -43.87 34.32
N LYS A 296 -5.56 -42.67 34.71
CA LYS A 296 -5.74 -41.41 33.94
C LYS A 296 -4.72 -41.22 32.84
N ALA A 297 -3.61 -41.93 32.84
CA ALA A 297 -2.54 -41.80 31.85
C ALA A 297 -2.80 -42.53 30.52
N ILE A 298 -3.93 -43.26 30.40
CA ILE A 298 -4.24 -44.10 29.19
C ILE A 298 -5.37 -43.47 28.32
N SER A 299 -5.90 -42.31 28.67
CA SER A 299 -6.99 -41.69 27.88
C SER A 299 -6.58 -40.40 27.15
N THR A 300 -5.29 -40.25 26.81
CA THR A 300 -4.84 -39.13 25.93
C THR A 300 -3.76 -39.68 24.99
N ILE A 301 -4.20 -40.43 23.97
CA ILE A 301 -3.50 -40.56 22.67
C ILE A 301 -4.57 -40.39 21.59
#